data_6e6ad0f25be7f08414c138163e2e4c6f
#
_entry.id   6e6ad0f25be7f08414c138163e2e4c6f
#
_cell.length_a   1.000
_cell.length_b   1.000
_cell.length_c   1.000
_cell.angle_alpha   90.00
_cell.angle_beta   90.00
_cell.angle_gamma   90.00
#
_symmetry.space_group_name_H-M   'P 1'
#
loop_
_entity.id
_entity.type
_entity.pdbx_description
1 polymer ?
#
loop_
_entity_poly.entity_id
_entity_poly.type
_entity_poly.pdbx_seq_one_letter_code
_entity_poly.pdbx_strand_id
1 'polypeptide(L)'
;MDGSSARREDAAGSAGPVIEVAGLSKRFGATLAVGGIDVVVRAGETVGLLGGNGAGKTTTIAMLLGLLVPTAGSIRILGHDMARDRFSALARMNFSSPYVALPSRLSVVENLRVYGHLYGVKRIGRRIEELAEQLDLGDLLRRPAGQLSAGQKTRVALAKSLINRPDVLLLDEPTASLDPDTGDLIRGWLERYRAESGCTILLASHNMAEVERLCGQVLVMKQGRIVDRGTPASLLERYRRDDLEEVFLDIARDRTADPKGDDSAGSDSETGDPKAGDPRAGGRPAGAEAMA
;
A
#
# COMPACT_ATOMS: atom_id res chain seq x y z
N MET A 1 -16.53 -24.03 27.37
CA MET A 1 -17.44 -22.89 27.17
C MET A 1 -16.57 -21.71 26.80
N ASP A 2 -16.70 -21.30 25.56
CA ASP A 2 -15.68 -20.52 24.84
C ASP A 2 -16.07 -19.04 24.87
N GLY A 3 -15.28 -18.21 25.55
CA GLY A 3 -15.51 -16.77 25.71
C GLY A 3 -15.27 -15.92 24.45
N SER A 4 -15.20 -16.58 23.27
CA SER A 4 -14.98 -15.93 21.97
C SER A 4 -16.26 -15.47 21.27
N SER A 5 -17.43 -16.00 21.66
CA SER A 5 -18.71 -15.71 21.01
C SER A 5 -19.34 -14.38 21.46
N ALA A 6 -19.08 -13.96 22.69
CA ALA A 6 -19.74 -12.79 23.29
C ALA A 6 -19.18 -11.41 22.85
N ARG A 7 -18.06 -11.37 22.10
CA ARG A 7 -17.46 -10.09 21.62
C ARG A 7 -17.87 -9.70 20.20
N ARG A 8 -18.69 -10.48 19.52
CA ARG A 8 -19.03 -10.28 18.10
C ARG A 8 -20.42 -9.69 17.85
N GLU A 9 -21.30 -9.66 18.84
CA GLU A 9 -22.68 -9.18 18.63
C GLU A 9 -22.86 -7.66 18.77
N ASP A 10 -21.91 -6.93 19.38
CA ASP A 10 -21.99 -5.47 19.53
C ASP A 10 -21.40 -4.64 18.36
N ALA A 11 -20.92 -5.29 17.29
CA ALA A 11 -20.18 -4.60 16.20
C ALA A 11 -21.02 -4.21 14.97
N ALA A 12 -22.33 -4.47 14.97
CA ALA A 12 -23.18 -4.22 13.79
C ALA A 12 -23.87 -2.84 13.78
N GLY A 13 -23.60 -1.96 14.75
CA GLY A 13 -24.21 -0.64 14.84
C GLY A 13 -23.15 0.46 14.90
N SER A 14 -22.96 1.23 13.81
CA SER A 14 -22.13 2.44 13.65
C SER A 14 -20.78 2.39 14.38
N ALA A 15 -19.95 1.41 14.03
CA ALA A 15 -18.58 1.37 14.54
C ALA A 15 -17.84 2.63 14.08
N GLY A 16 -17.37 3.43 15.04
CA GLY A 16 -16.56 4.62 14.79
C GLY A 16 -15.28 4.28 14.00
N PRO A 17 -14.51 5.29 13.60
CA PRO A 17 -13.29 5.07 12.85
C PRO A 17 -12.29 4.23 13.65
N VAL A 18 -11.65 3.29 12.94
CA VAL A 18 -10.61 2.41 13.50
C VAL A 18 -9.22 3.01 13.33
N ILE A 19 -8.99 3.72 12.22
CA ILE A 19 -7.79 4.53 12.02
C ILE A 19 -8.24 5.97 11.76
N GLU A 20 -7.75 6.89 12.58
CA GLU A 20 -7.98 8.33 12.45
C GLU A 20 -6.63 9.03 12.39
N VAL A 21 -6.43 9.81 11.36
CA VAL A 21 -5.23 10.61 11.14
C VAL A 21 -5.67 12.03 10.85
N ALA A 22 -5.15 13.00 11.59
CA ALA A 22 -5.48 14.41 11.41
C ALA A 22 -4.22 15.27 11.26
N GLY A 23 -4.12 15.98 10.14
CA GLY A 23 -3.04 16.92 9.83
C GLY A 23 -1.64 16.30 9.86
N LEU A 24 -1.52 15.01 9.57
CA LEU A 24 -0.29 14.24 9.76
C LEU A 24 0.82 14.73 8.84
N SER A 25 1.94 15.11 9.43
CA SER A 25 3.09 15.62 8.69
C SER A 25 4.39 14.98 9.15
N LYS A 26 5.31 14.78 8.21
CA LYS A 26 6.67 14.34 8.48
C LYS A 26 7.67 15.07 7.61
N ARG A 27 8.65 15.68 8.26
CA ARG A 27 9.78 16.36 7.64
C ARG A 27 11.08 15.69 8.06
N PHE A 28 11.98 15.53 7.11
CA PHE A 28 13.36 15.07 7.31
C PHE A 28 14.30 16.18 6.82
N GLY A 29 14.85 16.97 7.73
CA GLY A 29 15.60 18.18 7.37
C GLY A 29 14.74 19.11 6.50
N ALA A 30 15.21 19.42 5.30
CA ALA A 30 14.48 20.25 4.34
C ALA A 30 13.35 19.50 3.60
N THR A 31 13.38 18.18 3.57
CA THR A 31 12.45 17.36 2.78
C THR A 31 11.14 17.12 3.53
N LEU A 32 10.01 17.51 2.92
CA LEU A 32 8.67 17.19 3.41
C LEU A 32 8.22 15.85 2.81
N ALA A 33 8.26 14.79 3.62
CA ALA A 33 7.89 13.46 3.19
C ALA A 33 6.38 13.19 3.27
N VAL A 34 5.70 13.81 4.25
CA VAL A 34 4.24 13.79 4.40
C VAL A 34 3.79 15.17 4.84
N GLY A 35 2.80 15.74 4.17
CA GLY A 35 2.45 17.15 4.26
C GLY A 35 0.99 17.43 4.66
N GLY A 36 0.60 17.07 5.88
CA GLY A 36 -0.72 17.42 6.42
C GLY A 36 -1.83 16.55 5.84
N ILE A 37 -1.71 15.22 5.94
CA ILE A 37 -2.75 14.31 5.46
C ILE A 37 -3.79 14.00 6.53
N ASP A 38 -5.03 13.82 6.07
CA ASP A 38 -6.17 13.40 6.88
C ASP A 38 -6.71 12.07 6.32
N VAL A 39 -6.78 11.05 7.18
CA VAL A 39 -7.25 9.70 6.82
C VAL A 39 -8.21 9.19 7.86
N VAL A 40 -9.32 8.61 7.41
CA VAL A 40 -10.28 7.90 8.24
C VAL A 40 -10.55 6.54 7.62
N VAL A 41 -10.37 5.47 8.40
CA VAL A 41 -10.70 4.10 7.99
C VAL A 41 -11.67 3.52 9.01
N ARG A 42 -12.79 2.98 8.53
CA ARG A 42 -13.81 2.35 9.39
C ARG A 42 -13.53 0.86 9.58
N ALA A 43 -14.18 0.30 10.59
CA ALA A 43 -14.04 -1.13 10.89
C ALA A 43 -14.43 -2.01 9.70
N GLY A 44 -13.61 -3.01 9.41
CA GLY A 44 -13.84 -3.98 8.34
C GLY A 44 -13.63 -3.44 6.92
N GLU A 45 -13.22 -2.18 6.76
CA GLU A 45 -12.87 -1.63 5.44
C GLU A 45 -11.48 -2.07 5.00
N THR A 46 -11.30 -2.20 3.68
CA THR A 46 -9.97 -2.19 3.05
C THR A 46 -9.80 -0.87 2.33
N VAL A 47 -8.81 -0.09 2.75
CA VAL A 47 -8.46 1.20 2.16
C VAL A 47 -7.09 1.10 1.51
N GLY A 48 -7.01 1.49 0.24
CA GLY A 48 -5.77 1.55 -0.53
C GLY A 48 -5.09 2.91 -0.39
N LEU A 49 -3.80 2.91 -0.08
CA LEU A 49 -2.92 4.08 -0.18
C LEU A 49 -2.10 3.93 -1.45
N LEU A 50 -2.61 4.49 -2.55
CA LEU A 50 -2.04 4.39 -3.89
C LEU A 50 -1.06 5.55 -4.13
N GLY A 51 0.06 5.27 -4.75
CA GLY A 51 1.05 6.32 -5.08
C GLY A 51 2.35 5.74 -5.59
N GLY A 52 3.09 6.52 -6.37
CA GLY A 52 4.42 6.13 -6.85
C GLY A 52 5.48 6.05 -5.76
N ASN A 53 6.69 5.69 -6.16
CA ASN A 53 7.84 5.70 -5.26
C ASN A 53 8.11 7.11 -4.76
N GLY A 54 8.37 7.25 -3.45
CA GLY A 54 8.59 8.57 -2.83
C GLY A 54 7.31 9.37 -2.55
N ALA A 55 6.11 8.85 -2.86
CA ALA A 55 4.85 9.54 -2.56
C ALA A 55 4.58 9.74 -1.05
N GLY A 56 5.28 9.00 -0.16
CA GLY A 56 5.12 9.09 1.29
C GLY A 56 4.39 7.91 1.93
N LYS A 57 4.02 6.87 1.16
CA LYS A 57 3.26 5.69 1.64
C LYS A 57 3.94 4.99 2.82
N THR A 58 5.18 4.53 2.63
CA THR A 58 5.96 3.83 3.66
C THR A 58 6.23 4.71 4.87
N THR A 59 6.46 6.03 4.67
CA THR A 59 6.60 7.00 5.76
C THR A 59 5.30 7.09 6.58
N THR A 60 4.16 7.13 5.91
CA THR A 60 2.84 7.14 6.56
C THR A 60 2.62 5.86 7.37
N ILE A 61 2.87 4.68 6.78
CA ILE A 61 2.78 3.39 7.50
C ILE A 61 3.72 3.36 8.70
N ALA A 62 4.97 3.82 8.57
CA ALA A 62 5.90 3.86 9.69
C ALA A 62 5.43 4.75 10.85
N MET A 63 4.73 5.86 10.56
CA MET A 63 4.11 6.69 11.59
C MET A 63 2.89 6.00 12.23
N LEU A 64 2.05 5.31 11.46
CA LEU A 64 0.93 4.53 11.97
C LEU A 64 1.39 3.39 12.89
N LEU A 65 2.53 2.76 12.58
CA LEU A 65 3.16 1.74 13.43
C LEU A 65 3.87 2.33 14.67
N GLY A 66 3.93 3.64 14.81
CA GLY A 66 4.68 4.28 15.90
C GLY A 66 6.20 4.08 15.82
N LEU A 67 6.73 3.62 14.66
CA LEU A 67 8.16 3.50 14.38
C LEU A 67 8.80 4.85 14.08
N LEU A 68 8.00 5.79 13.61
CA LEU A 68 8.41 7.12 13.24
C LEU A 68 7.52 8.15 13.93
N VAL A 69 8.12 9.08 14.66
CA VAL A 69 7.38 10.16 15.32
C VAL A 69 6.99 11.21 14.28
N PRO A 70 5.72 11.60 14.16
CA PRO A 70 5.27 12.70 13.31
C PRO A 70 5.95 14.02 13.67
N THR A 71 6.11 14.90 12.68
CA THR A 71 6.52 16.29 12.92
C THR A 71 5.35 17.13 13.42
N ALA A 72 4.14 16.85 12.91
CA ALA A 72 2.89 17.46 13.34
C ALA A 72 1.71 16.53 13.05
N GLY A 73 0.54 16.85 13.62
CA GLY A 73 -0.68 16.08 13.48
C GLY A 73 -0.84 15.00 14.56
N SER A 74 -1.89 14.21 14.44
CA SER A 74 -2.23 13.17 15.40
C SER A 74 -2.65 11.87 14.71
N ILE A 75 -2.46 10.76 15.42
CA ILE A 75 -2.87 9.42 14.98
C ILE A 75 -3.61 8.75 16.13
N ARG A 76 -4.81 8.25 15.85
CA ARG A 76 -5.55 7.36 16.74
C ARG A 76 -5.85 6.05 16.02
N ILE A 77 -5.61 4.93 16.68
CA ILE A 77 -5.91 3.60 16.14
C ILE A 77 -6.64 2.80 17.22
N LEU A 78 -7.78 2.22 16.86
CA LEU A 78 -8.66 1.51 17.78
C LEU A 78 -9.03 2.36 19.01
N GLY A 79 -9.18 3.68 18.83
CA GLY A 79 -9.46 4.65 19.88
C GLY A 79 -8.24 5.08 20.70
N HIS A 80 -7.06 4.47 20.52
CA HIS A 80 -5.83 4.78 21.25
C HIS A 80 -4.99 5.84 20.53
N ASP A 81 -4.52 6.84 21.28
CA ASP A 81 -3.58 7.85 20.77
C ASP A 81 -2.17 7.24 20.64
N MET A 82 -1.65 7.22 19.40
CA MET A 82 -0.36 6.58 19.11
C MET A 82 0.85 7.28 19.74
N ALA A 83 0.72 8.54 20.17
CA ALA A 83 1.77 9.25 20.88
C ALA A 83 1.80 8.91 22.39
N ARG A 84 0.65 8.55 22.97
CA ARG A 84 0.49 8.38 24.42
C ARG A 84 0.28 6.92 24.84
N ASP A 85 -0.48 6.15 24.05
CA ASP A 85 -0.88 4.77 24.37
C ASP A 85 -0.77 3.83 23.16
N ARG A 86 0.36 3.89 22.45
CA ARG A 86 0.57 3.07 21.25
C ARG A 86 0.55 1.56 21.50
N PHE A 87 0.96 1.11 22.68
CA PHE A 87 1.09 -0.32 22.95
C PHE A 87 -0.28 -1.02 23.01
N SER A 88 -1.31 -0.34 23.47
CA SER A 88 -2.70 -0.85 23.45
C SER A 88 -3.19 -1.08 22.03
N ALA A 89 -2.86 -0.17 21.09
CA ALA A 89 -3.17 -0.34 19.67
C ALA A 89 -2.30 -1.42 19.03
N LEU A 90 -0.96 -1.36 19.24
CA LEU A 90 0.00 -2.29 18.61
C LEU A 90 -0.25 -3.76 18.98
N ALA A 91 -0.76 -4.05 20.17
CA ALA A 91 -1.13 -5.41 20.57
C ALA A 91 -2.24 -6.03 19.68
N ARG A 92 -3.05 -5.19 19.05
CA ARG A 92 -4.19 -5.54 18.20
C ARG A 92 -3.94 -5.26 16.72
N MET A 93 -2.72 -4.84 16.36
CA MET A 93 -2.29 -4.55 15.01
C MET A 93 -1.23 -5.54 14.55
N ASN A 94 -1.05 -5.62 13.24
CA ASN A 94 0.14 -6.23 12.67
C ASN A 94 0.49 -5.60 11.32
N PHE A 95 1.66 -5.97 10.81
CA PHE A 95 2.22 -5.39 9.60
C PHE A 95 2.95 -6.44 8.77
N SER A 96 2.79 -6.35 7.45
CA SER A 96 3.56 -7.12 6.49
C SER A 96 4.13 -6.22 5.40
N SER A 97 5.38 -6.48 5.05
CA SER A 97 6.08 -5.83 3.93
C SER A 97 7.13 -6.81 3.40
N PRO A 98 7.39 -6.84 2.10
CA PRO A 98 8.44 -7.67 1.51
C PRO A 98 9.85 -7.29 1.99
N TYR A 99 10.01 -6.09 2.54
CA TYR A 99 11.28 -5.59 3.05
C TYR A 99 11.59 -6.02 4.50
N VAL A 100 10.63 -6.65 5.19
CA VAL A 100 10.83 -7.15 6.57
C VAL A 100 11.18 -8.63 6.51
N ALA A 101 12.48 -8.93 6.54
CA ALA A 101 12.97 -10.29 6.50
C ALA A 101 12.74 -11.03 7.83
N LEU A 102 12.32 -12.30 7.71
CA LEU A 102 12.33 -13.23 8.84
C LEU A 102 13.76 -13.72 9.14
N PRO A 103 14.11 -14.04 10.39
CA PRO A 103 15.35 -14.71 10.74
C PRO A 103 15.61 -15.93 9.86
N SER A 104 16.60 -15.83 8.96
CA SER A 104 16.82 -16.79 7.87
C SER A 104 17.26 -18.18 8.33
N ARG A 105 17.92 -18.26 9.49
CA ARG A 105 18.41 -19.52 10.09
C ARG A 105 17.34 -20.30 10.82
N LEU A 106 16.30 -19.64 11.28
CA LEU A 106 15.17 -20.28 11.94
C LEU A 106 14.25 -20.92 10.89
N SER A 107 13.66 -22.05 11.23
CA SER A 107 12.58 -22.64 10.47
C SER A 107 11.33 -21.75 10.50
N VAL A 108 10.38 -21.99 9.59
CA VAL A 108 9.11 -21.26 9.55
C VAL A 108 8.38 -21.38 10.89
N VAL A 109 8.28 -22.61 11.43
CA VAL A 109 7.56 -22.85 12.70
C VAL A 109 8.23 -22.14 13.87
N GLU A 110 9.57 -22.10 13.93
CA GLU A 110 10.31 -21.36 14.97
C GLU A 110 10.08 -19.85 14.85
N ASN A 111 10.15 -19.29 13.65
CA ASN A 111 9.80 -17.90 13.40
C ASN A 111 8.38 -17.58 13.91
N LEU A 112 7.37 -18.35 13.50
CA LEU A 112 5.99 -18.14 13.92
C LEU A 112 5.80 -18.27 15.43
N ARG A 113 6.51 -19.22 16.09
CA ARG A 113 6.51 -19.34 17.56
C ARG A 113 7.07 -18.11 18.24
N VAL A 114 8.22 -17.58 17.79
CA VAL A 114 8.81 -16.35 18.35
C VAL A 114 7.82 -15.21 18.29
N TYR A 115 7.23 -14.94 17.13
CA TYR A 115 6.22 -13.88 16.99
C TYR A 115 4.97 -14.15 17.81
N GLY A 116 4.51 -15.41 17.85
CA GLY A 116 3.38 -15.80 18.68
C GLY A 116 3.61 -15.50 20.17
N HIS A 117 4.81 -15.76 20.69
CA HIS A 117 5.19 -15.39 22.06
C HIS A 117 5.26 -13.87 22.27
N LEU A 118 5.86 -13.14 21.34
CA LEU A 118 5.95 -11.67 21.41
C LEU A 118 4.58 -11.01 21.48
N TYR A 119 3.59 -11.56 20.80
CA TYR A 119 2.20 -11.07 20.83
C TYR A 119 1.33 -11.72 21.93
N GLY A 120 1.91 -12.55 22.79
CA GLY A 120 1.17 -13.21 23.87
C GLY A 120 0.07 -14.17 23.38
N VAL A 121 0.24 -14.78 22.21
CA VAL A 121 -0.76 -15.68 21.61
C VAL A 121 -0.90 -16.94 22.47
N LYS A 122 -2.13 -17.21 22.94
CA LYS A 122 -2.45 -18.45 23.62
C LYS A 122 -2.56 -19.60 22.61
N ARG A 123 -2.12 -20.83 23.00
CA ARG A 123 -2.16 -22.03 22.14
C ARG A 123 -1.47 -21.82 20.79
N ILE A 124 -0.25 -21.29 20.81
CA ILE A 124 0.53 -20.93 19.60
C ILE A 124 0.60 -22.09 18.60
N GLY A 125 0.79 -23.36 19.06
CA GLY A 125 0.86 -24.52 18.17
C GLY A 125 -0.39 -24.64 17.30
N ARG A 126 -1.59 -24.61 17.91
CA ARG A 126 -2.86 -24.65 17.19
C ARG A 126 -3.01 -23.47 16.21
N ARG A 127 -2.58 -22.26 16.63
CA ARG A 127 -2.64 -21.09 15.76
C ARG A 127 -1.72 -21.23 14.54
N ILE A 128 -0.56 -21.82 14.70
CA ILE A 128 0.35 -22.11 13.58
C ILE A 128 -0.26 -23.16 12.63
N GLU A 129 -0.88 -24.20 13.15
CA GLU A 129 -1.58 -25.21 12.34
C GLU A 129 -2.71 -24.58 11.51
N GLU A 130 -3.56 -23.74 12.13
CA GLU A 130 -4.62 -23.00 11.42
C GLU A 130 -4.04 -22.13 10.28
N LEU A 131 -2.97 -21.40 10.53
CA LEU A 131 -2.33 -20.55 9.52
C LEU A 131 -1.61 -21.38 8.45
N ALA A 132 -1.04 -22.51 8.82
CA ALA A 132 -0.37 -23.40 7.88
C ALA A 132 -1.36 -24.03 6.90
N GLU A 133 -2.55 -24.40 7.37
CA GLU A 133 -3.64 -24.88 6.52
C GLU A 133 -4.16 -23.77 5.59
N GLN A 134 -4.45 -22.59 6.14
CA GLN A 134 -5.01 -21.46 5.40
C GLN A 134 -4.08 -20.91 4.31
N LEU A 135 -2.76 -20.93 4.53
CA LEU A 135 -1.74 -20.35 3.65
C LEU A 135 -0.88 -21.39 2.96
N ASP A 136 -1.27 -22.68 3.04
CA ASP A 136 -0.54 -23.80 2.43
C ASP A 136 0.97 -23.79 2.81
N LEU A 137 1.23 -23.84 4.12
CA LEU A 137 2.59 -23.81 4.67
C LEU A 137 3.03 -25.16 5.26
N GLY A 138 2.20 -26.21 5.18
CA GLY A 138 2.45 -27.50 5.84
C GLY A 138 3.86 -28.02 5.61
N ASP A 139 4.24 -28.16 4.33
CA ASP A 139 5.54 -28.68 3.91
C ASP A 139 6.71 -27.71 4.17
N LEU A 140 6.39 -26.44 4.46
CA LEU A 140 7.39 -25.39 4.69
C LEU A 140 7.74 -25.23 6.17
N LEU A 141 6.89 -25.69 7.09
CA LEU A 141 7.02 -25.40 8.53
C LEU A 141 8.39 -25.73 9.11
N ARG A 142 9.03 -26.80 8.62
CA ARG A 142 10.36 -27.25 9.11
C ARG A 142 11.52 -26.67 8.30
N ARG A 143 11.25 -25.98 7.19
CA ARG A 143 12.32 -25.40 6.36
C ARG A 143 12.85 -24.11 6.96
N PRO A 144 14.18 -23.86 6.92
CA PRO A 144 14.75 -22.57 7.25
C PRO A 144 14.19 -21.46 6.36
N ALA A 145 13.80 -20.31 6.94
CA ALA A 145 13.18 -19.20 6.20
C ALA A 145 14.08 -18.66 5.08
N GLY A 146 15.40 -18.79 5.22
CA GLY A 146 16.37 -18.38 4.19
C GLY A 146 16.28 -19.21 2.90
N GLN A 147 15.78 -20.44 2.95
CA GLN A 147 15.70 -21.38 1.83
C GLN A 147 14.37 -21.30 1.05
N LEU A 148 13.49 -20.42 1.45
CA LEU A 148 12.18 -20.25 0.81
C LEU A 148 12.29 -19.40 -0.47
N SER A 149 11.44 -19.72 -1.46
CA SER A 149 11.23 -18.86 -2.63
C SER A 149 10.58 -17.52 -2.23
N ALA A 150 10.54 -16.54 -3.13
CA ALA A 150 9.90 -15.25 -2.88
C ALA A 150 8.42 -15.40 -2.48
N GLY A 151 7.63 -16.16 -3.24
CA GLY A 151 6.22 -16.43 -2.94
C GLY A 151 6.03 -17.18 -1.62
N GLN A 152 6.90 -18.16 -1.31
CA GLN A 152 6.87 -18.86 -0.02
C GLN A 152 7.17 -17.90 1.14
N LYS A 153 8.17 -17.02 1.00
CA LYS A 153 8.49 -15.98 1.99
C LYS A 153 7.32 -15.05 2.23
N THR A 154 6.63 -14.63 1.17
CA THR A 154 5.43 -13.77 1.29
C THR A 154 4.31 -14.46 2.06
N ARG A 155 4.00 -15.73 1.74
CA ARG A 155 3.00 -16.51 2.50
C ARG A 155 3.36 -16.64 3.97
N VAL A 156 4.62 -16.89 4.30
CA VAL A 156 5.09 -16.97 5.69
C VAL A 156 5.06 -15.60 6.39
N ALA A 157 5.44 -14.51 5.71
CA ALA A 157 5.35 -13.16 6.23
C ALA A 157 3.89 -12.77 6.52
N LEU A 158 2.96 -13.18 5.65
CA LEU A 158 1.54 -13.00 5.88
C LEU A 158 1.06 -13.82 7.09
N ALA A 159 1.45 -15.11 7.21
CA ALA A 159 1.16 -15.91 8.40
C ALA A 159 1.66 -15.24 9.69
N LYS A 160 2.88 -14.70 9.67
CA LYS A 160 3.44 -13.94 10.79
C LYS A 160 2.57 -12.73 11.13
N SER A 161 2.12 -11.98 10.13
CA SER A 161 1.29 -10.78 10.36
C SER A 161 -0.12 -11.09 10.86
N LEU A 162 -0.54 -12.33 10.80
CA LEU A 162 -1.85 -12.78 11.25
C LEU A 162 -1.81 -13.58 12.54
N ILE A 163 -0.63 -13.80 13.10
CA ILE A 163 -0.41 -14.68 14.24
C ILE A 163 -1.26 -14.29 15.46
N ASN A 164 -1.41 -12.99 15.70
CA ASN A 164 -2.17 -12.42 16.82
C ASN A 164 -3.64 -12.12 16.47
N ARG A 165 -4.15 -12.52 15.30
CA ARG A 165 -5.51 -12.19 14.82
C ARG A 165 -5.78 -10.68 14.93
N PRO A 166 -5.05 -9.87 14.18
CA PRO A 166 -5.13 -8.42 14.34
C PRO A 166 -6.51 -7.86 13.95
N ASP A 167 -6.95 -6.83 14.65
CA ASP A 167 -8.12 -6.03 14.25
C ASP A 167 -7.75 -5.05 13.14
N VAL A 168 -6.47 -4.64 13.08
CA VAL A 168 -5.91 -3.77 12.04
C VAL A 168 -4.68 -4.43 11.42
N LEU A 169 -4.71 -4.58 10.11
CA LEU A 169 -3.60 -5.11 9.32
C LEU A 169 -3.08 -4.05 8.36
N LEU A 170 -1.82 -3.69 8.49
CA LEU A 170 -1.13 -2.80 7.57
C LEU A 170 -0.31 -3.63 6.58
N LEU A 171 -0.51 -3.41 5.29
CA LEU A 171 0.19 -4.12 4.22
C LEU A 171 0.94 -3.11 3.36
N ASP A 172 2.24 -3.28 3.19
CA ASP A 172 3.07 -2.47 2.30
C ASP A 172 3.57 -3.35 1.16
N GLU A 173 3.01 -3.16 -0.03
CA GLU A 173 3.36 -3.89 -1.25
C GLU A 173 3.27 -5.44 -1.10
N PRO A 174 2.16 -6.01 -0.61
CA PRO A 174 2.12 -7.42 -0.20
C PRO A 174 2.26 -8.42 -1.34
N THR A 175 2.04 -8.01 -2.59
CA THR A 175 2.21 -8.86 -3.78
C THR A 175 3.38 -8.43 -4.67
N ALA A 176 4.21 -7.47 -4.21
CA ALA A 176 5.37 -7.02 -4.96
C ALA A 176 6.34 -8.19 -5.22
N SER A 177 6.85 -8.27 -6.44
CA SER A 177 7.81 -9.30 -6.86
C SER A 177 7.28 -10.74 -6.83
N LEU A 178 5.97 -10.94 -6.82
CA LEU A 178 5.33 -12.24 -6.99
C LEU A 178 4.97 -12.46 -8.46
N ASP A 179 5.01 -13.74 -8.87
CA ASP A 179 4.40 -14.12 -10.13
C ASP A 179 2.86 -13.92 -10.09
N PRO A 180 2.20 -13.77 -11.24
CA PRO A 180 0.77 -13.47 -11.31
C PRO A 180 -0.11 -14.46 -10.55
N ASP A 181 0.18 -15.76 -10.62
CA ASP A 181 -0.60 -16.81 -9.99
C ASP A 181 -0.50 -16.73 -8.46
N THR A 182 0.73 -16.61 -7.94
CA THR A 182 0.94 -16.43 -6.49
C THR A 182 0.31 -15.13 -6.00
N GLY A 183 0.42 -14.05 -6.77
CA GLY A 183 -0.22 -12.78 -6.44
C GLY A 183 -1.74 -12.90 -6.37
N ASP A 184 -2.35 -13.63 -7.31
CA ASP A 184 -3.79 -13.88 -7.33
C ASP A 184 -4.26 -14.70 -6.12
N LEU A 185 -3.54 -15.76 -5.77
CA LEU A 185 -3.80 -16.55 -4.57
C LEU A 185 -3.77 -15.72 -3.29
N ILE A 186 -2.78 -14.83 -3.15
CA ILE A 186 -2.67 -13.94 -1.99
C ILE A 186 -3.83 -12.95 -1.93
N ARG A 187 -4.20 -12.33 -3.05
CA ARG A 187 -5.37 -11.42 -3.11
C ARG A 187 -6.65 -12.13 -2.71
N GLY A 188 -6.94 -13.29 -3.33
CA GLY A 188 -8.12 -14.09 -2.99
C GLY A 188 -8.14 -14.55 -1.53
N TRP A 189 -6.96 -14.81 -0.96
CA TRP A 189 -6.86 -15.15 0.46
C TRP A 189 -7.16 -13.93 1.35
N LEU A 190 -6.64 -12.74 1.03
CA LEU A 190 -6.90 -11.50 1.78
C LEU A 190 -8.38 -11.12 1.77
N GLU A 191 -9.06 -11.29 0.63
CA GLU A 191 -10.51 -11.09 0.51
C GLU A 191 -11.30 -11.98 1.48
N ARG A 192 -11.01 -13.28 1.46
CA ARG A 192 -11.66 -14.26 2.38
C ARG A 192 -11.36 -13.92 3.83
N TYR A 193 -10.10 -13.69 4.16
CA TYR A 193 -9.70 -13.36 5.54
C TYR A 193 -10.42 -12.13 6.07
N ARG A 194 -10.52 -11.06 5.28
CA ARG A 194 -11.27 -9.87 5.65
C ARG A 194 -12.75 -10.18 5.89
N ALA A 195 -13.38 -10.89 4.97
CA ALA A 195 -14.79 -11.25 5.06
C ALA A 195 -15.11 -12.10 6.32
N GLU A 196 -14.21 -13.02 6.68
CA GLU A 196 -14.40 -13.93 7.81
C GLU A 196 -14.04 -13.30 9.15
N SER A 197 -12.97 -12.49 9.20
CA SER A 197 -12.45 -11.93 10.45
C SER A 197 -12.99 -10.56 10.81
N GLY A 198 -13.51 -9.80 9.84
CA GLY A 198 -13.85 -8.39 10.01
C GLY A 198 -12.63 -7.49 10.19
N CYS A 199 -11.41 -7.97 9.88
CA CYS A 199 -10.17 -7.20 10.00
C CYS A 199 -10.21 -5.94 9.12
N THR A 200 -9.77 -4.83 9.66
CA THR A 200 -9.58 -3.58 8.91
C THR A 200 -8.22 -3.61 8.24
N ILE A 201 -8.15 -3.33 6.95
CA ILE A 201 -6.89 -3.40 6.18
C ILE A 201 -6.55 -2.02 5.60
N LEU A 202 -5.34 -1.55 5.85
CA LEU A 202 -4.74 -0.45 5.10
C LEU A 202 -3.63 -1.02 4.21
N LEU A 203 -3.83 -0.91 2.91
CA LEU A 203 -2.96 -1.46 1.88
C LEU A 203 -2.22 -0.33 1.17
N ALA A 204 -0.90 -0.24 1.32
CA ALA A 204 -0.08 0.60 0.45
C ALA A 204 0.39 -0.21 -0.75
N SER A 205 0.07 0.23 -1.94
CA SER A 205 0.47 -0.44 -3.17
C SER A 205 0.66 0.56 -4.32
N HIS A 206 1.44 0.14 -5.29
CA HIS A 206 1.52 0.77 -6.61
C HIS A 206 0.92 -0.14 -7.71
N ASN A 207 0.42 -1.32 -7.33
CA ASN A 207 -0.24 -2.27 -8.22
C ASN A 207 -1.75 -1.97 -8.28
N MET A 208 -2.20 -1.44 -9.40
CA MET A 208 -3.59 -1.00 -9.62
C MET A 208 -4.58 -2.16 -9.54
N ALA A 209 -4.27 -3.31 -10.14
CA ALA A 209 -5.13 -4.48 -10.09
C ALA A 209 -5.34 -5.01 -8.66
N GLU A 210 -4.33 -4.89 -7.78
CA GLU A 210 -4.46 -5.21 -6.37
C GLU A 210 -5.40 -4.23 -5.65
N VAL A 211 -5.26 -2.95 -5.93
CA VAL A 211 -6.08 -1.89 -5.34
C VAL A 211 -7.52 -1.99 -5.82
N GLU A 212 -7.76 -2.17 -7.11
CA GLU A 212 -9.11 -2.36 -7.68
C GLU A 212 -9.85 -3.53 -7.07
N ARG A 213 -9.13 -4.64 -6.87
CA ARG A 213 -9.73 -5.87 -6.36
C ARG A 213 -10.01 -5.84 -4.87
N LEU A 214 -9.07 -5.31 -4.07
CA LEU A 214 -9.10 -5.44 -2.61
C LEU A 214 -9.73 -4.23 -1.90
N CYS A 215 -9.64 -3.03 -2.49
CA CYS A 215 -9.95 -1.81 -1.79
C CYS A 215 -11.36 -1.30 -2.08
N GLY A 216 -12.14 -1.07 -1.02
CA GLY A 216 -13.43 -0.37 -1.12
C GLY A 216 -13.24 1.14 -1.26
N GLN A 217 -12.12 1.67 -0.81
CA GLN A 217 -11.75 3.08 -0.93
C GLN A 217 -10.27 3.22 -1.24
N VAL A 218 -9.91 4.22 -2.03
CA VAL A 218 -8.55 4.54 -2.46
C VAL A 218 -8.22 5.97 -2.07
N LEU A 219 -7.04 6.16 -1.51
CA LEU A 219 -6.42 7.45 -1.24
C LEU A 219 -5.22 7.58 -2.18
N VAL A 220 -5.27 8.50 -3.13
CA VAL A 220 -4.18 8.71 -4.07
C VAL A 220 -3.18 9.69 -3.48
N MET A 221 -1.95 9.23 -3.29
CA MET A 221 -0.89 9.99 -2.66
C MET A 221 0.17 10.43 -3.66
N LYS A 222 0.46 11.73 -3.69
CA LYS A 222 1.49 12.36 -4.54
C LYS A 222 2.28 13.36 -3.71
N GLN A 223 3.62 13.31 -3.75
CA GLN A 223 4.50 14.26 -3.07
C GLN A 223 4.14 14.52 -1.60
N GLY A 224 3.82 13.47 -0.87
CA GLY A 224 3.48 13.54 0.56
C GLY A 224 2.06 14.05 0.86
N ARG A 225 1.20 14.23 -0.12
CA ARG A 225 -0.17 14.72 0.05
C ARG A 225 -1.18 13.72 -0.52
N ILE A 226 -2.37 13.66 0.05
CA ILE A 226 -3.50 13.00 -0.57
C ILE A 226 -4.10 13.99 -1.56
N VAL A 227 -4.01 13.65 -2.85
CA VAL A 227 -4.45 14.52 -3.95
C VAL A 227 -5.84 14.16 -4.47
N ASP A 228 -6.26 12.90 -4.29
CA ASP A 228 -7.62 12.45 -4.59
C ASP A 228 -8.03 11.28 -3.69
N ARG A 229 -9.34 11.03 -3.59
CA ARG A 229 -9.92 9.91 -2.85
C ARG A 229 -11.26 9.48 -3.42
N GLY A 230 -11.54 8.20 -3.37
CA GLY A 230 -12.82 7.66 -3.84
C GLY A 230 -12.80 6.12 -3.85
N THR A 231 -13.93 5.54 -4.25
CA THR A 231 -13.94 4.12 -4.62
C THR A 231 -13.23 3.95 -5.96
N PRO A 232 -12.67 2.76 -6.29
CA PRO A 232 -12.13 2.50 -7.63
C PRO A 232 -13.10 2.96 -8.73
N ALA A 233 -14.34 2.55 -8.67
CA ALA A 233 -15.36 2.93 -9.67
C ALA A 233 -15.58 4.45 -9.76
N SER A 234 -15.64 5.17 -8.64
CA SER A 234 -15.83 6.62 -8.65
C SER A 234 -14.64 7.39 -9.21
N LEU A 235 -13.43 6.85 -9.04
CA LEU A 235 -12.22 7.41 -9.64
C LEU A 235 -12.22 7.20 -11.16
N LEU A 236 -12.53 5.98 -11.64
CA LEU A 236 -12.67 5.68 -13.07
C LEU A 236 -13.68 6.60 -13.75
N GLU A 237 -14.88 6.76 -13.17
CA GLU A 237 -15.91 7.64 -13.68
C GLU A 237 -15.47 9.11 -13.73
N ARG A 238 -14.85 9.61 -12.65
CA ARG A 238 -14.39 11.00 -12.54
C ARG A 238 -13.33 11.37 -13.58
N TYR A 239 -12.40 10.45 -13.84
CA TYR A 239 -11.32 10.66 -14.80
C TYR A 239 -11.69 10.18 -16.21
N ARG A 240 -12.88 9.54 -16.40
CA ARG A 240 -13.32 8.94 -17.66
C ARG A 240 -12.29 7.95 -18.22
N ARG A 241 -11.85 7.03 -17.37
CA ARG A 241 -10.85 6.02 -17.69
C ARG A 241 -11.43 4.63 -17.46
N ASP A 242 -10.84 3.64 -18.16
CA ASP A 242 -11.27 2.25 -18.08
C ASP A 242 -10.55 1.48 -16.99
N ASP A 243 -9.36 1.95 -16.55
CA ASP A 243 -8.56 1.35 -15.48
C ASP A 243 -7.90 2.40 -14.55
N LEU A 244 -7.53 1.97 -13.34
CA LEU A 244 -6.88 2.85 -12.36
C LEU A 244 -5.44 3.22 -12.75
N GLU A 245 -4.79 2.49 -13.65
CA GLU A 245 -3.44 2.82 -14.10
C GLU A 245 -3.47 4.13 -14.92
N GLU A 246 -4.45 4.29 -15.80
CA GLU A 246 -4.67 5.53 -16.55
C GLU A 246 -5.03 6.70 -15.62
N VAL A 247 -5.91 6.46 -14.63
CA VAL A 247 -6.24 7.48 -13.60
C VAL A 247 -4.98 7.92 -12.87
N PHE A 248 -4.15 6.98 -12.45
CA PHE A 248 -2.90 7.27 -11.76
C PHE A 248 -1.92 8.05 -12.64
N LEU A 249 -1.80 7.70 -13.93
CA LEU A 249 -0.97 8.42 -14.89
C LEU A 249 -1.44 9.86 -15.09
N ASP A 250 -2.75 10.09 -15.15
CA ASP A 250 -3.31 11.45 -15.26
C ASP A 250 -2.99 12.27 -14.01
N ILE A 251 -3.19 11.73 -12.82
CA ILE A 251 -2.82 12.38 -11.56
C ILE A 251 -1.30 12.64 -11.50
N ALA A 252 -0.49 11.67 -11.93
CA ALA A 252 0.97 11.82 -11.93
C ALA A 252 1.45 12.95 -12.85
N ARG A 253 0.73 13.20 -13.95
CA ARG A 253 1.01 14.24 -14.96
C ARG A 253 0.30 15.57 -14.69
N ASP A 254 -0.34 15.74 -13.52
CA ASP A 254 -1.16 16.91 -13.16
C ASP A 254 -2.32 17.18 -14.14
N ARG A 255 -2.80 16.15 -14.82
CA ARG A 255 -4.04 16.23 -15.58
C ARG A 255 -5.18 16.15 -14.59
N THR A 256 -5.83 17.26 -14.32
CA THR A 256 -7.05 17.31 -13.51
C THR A 256 -8.16 16.57 -14.22
N ALA A 257 -9.10 16.01 -13.46
CA ALA A 257 -10.38 15.55 -13.97
C ALA A 257 -11.14 16.77 -14.52
N ASP A 258 -10.96 17.07 -15.80
CA ASP A 258 -11.57 18.25 -16.40
C ASP A 258 -12.96 17.86 -16.96
N PRO A 259 -14.05 18.47 -16.48
CA PRO A 259 -15.39 18.15 -16.96
C PRO A 259 -15.72 18.76 -18.33
N LYS A 260 -14.78 19.38 -19.02
CA LYS A 260 -15.00 19.97 -20.34
C LYS A 260 -13.93 19.50 -21.32
N GLY A 261 -14.34 18.58 -22.18
CA GLY A 261 -13.58 18.25 -23.36
C GLY A 261 -13.38 19.49 -24.23
N ASP A 262 -12.13 19.83 -24.47
CA ASP A 262 -11.76 20.69 -25.58
C ASP A 262 -11.49 19.79 -26.80
N ASP A 263 -12.59 19.46 -27.50
CA ASP A 263 -12.54 18.95 -28.86
C ASP A 263 -12.33 20.14 -29.82
N SER A 264 -11.10 20.66 -29.83
CA SER A 264 -10.70 21.62 -30.86
C SER A 264 -9.23 21.44 -31.23
N ALA A 265 -8.95 20.36 -31.91
CA ALA A 265 -7.74 20.26 -32.72
C ALA A 265 -8.07 19.51 -33.99
N GLY A 266 -8.24 20.21 -35.07
CA GLY A 266 -8.29 19.58 -36.37
C GLY A 266 -9.12 20.32 -37.38
N SER A 267 -8.62 21.41 -37.90
CA SER A 267 -8.98 21.78 -39.26
C SER A 267 -7.73 22.24 -39.99
N ASP A 268 -7.25 21.33 -40.81
CA ASP A 268 -6.31 21.61 -41.88
C ASP A 268 -6.79 22.77 -42.73
N SER A 269 -5.88 23.65 -43.05
CA SER A 269 -5.98 24.42 -44.29
C SER A 269 -4.60 24.51 -44.95
N GLU A 270 -4.39 23.60 -45.89
CA GLU A 270 -3.48 23.82 -46.98
C GLU A 270 -3.77 25.14 -47.68
N THR A 271 -2.76 25.91 -47.95
CA THR A 271 -2.60 26.58 -49.24
C THR A 271 -1.22 27.25 -49.37
N GLY A 272 -0.49 26.89 -50.42
CA GLY A 272 0.18 27.87 -51.28
C GLY A 272 1.68 28.07 -51.10
N ASP A 273 2.48 27.28 -51.75
CA ASP A 273 3.77 27.65 -52.34
C ASP A 273 3.61 28.76 -53.37
N PRO A 274 4.52 29.68 -53.70
CA PRO A 274 5.73 29.32 -54.44
C PRO A 274 7.01 30.18 -54.31
N LYS A 275 8.11 29.49 -54.60
CA LYS A 275 9.30 29.88 -55.41
C LYS A 275 10.25 31.00 -55.04
N ALA A 276 11.49 30.59 -55.05
CA ALA A 276 12.67 31.11 -55.75
C ALA A 276 13.67 32.01 -55.02
N GLY A 277 14.95 31.54 -55.06
CA GLY A 277 16.08 32.41 -54.87
C GLY A 277 17.37 31.78 -54.26
N ASP A 278 18.06 30.95 -55.00
CA ASP A 278 19.51 30.66 -54.86
C ASP A 278 20.29 31.78 -55.61
N PRO A 279 21.61 32.04 -55.45
CA PRO A 279 22.70 31.27 -54.85
C PRO A 279 23.88 32.04 -54.21
N ARG A 280 24.88 31.23 -53.75
CA ARG A 280 26.37 31.48 -53.70
C ARG A 280 26.92 32.26 -52.49
N ALA A 281 27.84 31.72 -51.86
CA ALA A 281 29.24 31.42 -51.86
C ALA A 281 29.83 31.66 -50.47
N GLY A 282 30.54 30.73 -49.94
CA GLY A 282 31.98 30.67 -49.98
C GLY A 282 32.59 30.74 -48.59
N GLY A 283 33.44 29.77 -48.25
CA GLY A 283 34.50 30.00 -47.28
C GLY A 283 34.64 29.02 -46.14
N ARG A 284 35.29 27.91 -46.40
CA ARG A 284 36.19 27.22 -45.44
C ARG A 284 37.56 27.95 -45.50
N PRO A 285 38.55 27.80 -44.57
CA PRO A 285 38.88 26.55 -43.86
C PRO A 285 39.51 26.68 -42.45
N ALA A 286 39.65 25.52 -41.80
CA ALA A 286 40.82 24.98 -41.10
C ALA A 286 41.37 25.51 -39.79
N GLY A 287 41.73 24.58 -38.93
CA GLY A 287 42.74 24.64 -37.86
C GLY A 287 42.16 24.24 -36.53
N ALA A 288 42.36 23.06 -36.05
CA ALA A 288 43.50 22.21 -35.66
C ALA A 288 43.79 22.33 -34.16
N GLU A 289 43.91 21.13 -33.56
CA GLU A 289 44.73 20.77 -32.38
C GLU A 289 44.27 21.30 -31.00
N ALA A 290 44.12 20.51 -30.03
CA ALA A 290 44.69 19.31 -29.40
C ALA A 290 45.03 19.60 -27.93
N MET A 291 44.86 18.57 -27.08
CA MET A 291 45.49 18.33 -25.76
C MET A 291 45.04 19.19 -24.56
N ALA A 292 44.43 18.64 -23.53
CA ALA A 292 44.97 17.79 -22.48
C ALA A 292 43.84 17.13 -21.73
#